data_1dd924d1bbad6eda3853805005778ea9
#
_entry.id   1dd924d1bbad6eda3853805005778ea9
#
_cell.length_a   1.000
_cell.length_b   1.000
_cell.length_c   1.000
_cell.angle_alpha   90.00
_cell.angle_beta   90.00
_cell.angle_gamma   90.00
#
_symmetry.space_group_name_H-M   'P 1'
#
loop_
_entity.id
_entity.type
_entity.pdbx_description
1 polymer ?
#
loop_
_entity_poly.entity_id
_entity_poly.type
_entity_poly.pdbx_seq_one_letter_code
_entity_poly.pdbx_strand_id
1 'polypeptide(L)'
;MSVTGLYDTEQAGERQGRLLRRTMIRYIILAYCIALRTISFRLKKRFPSLEHLVYVGVMTEPELAMFRRMDQKTLSNKWFLPLVWASKMVGSGLDQGYIHPPTASGLTQEILNIRERLQTLLSKIFPSSELTMKI
;
A
#
# COMPACT_ATOMS: atom_id res chain seq x y z
N MET A 1 18.49 -19.92 -29.96
CA MET A 1 17.28 -19.55 -29.20
C MET A 1 16.05 -19.70 -30.07
N SER A 2 15.07 -20.45 -29.64
CA SER A 2 13.84 -20.62 -30.42
C SER A 2 12.98 -19.37 -30.25
N VAL A 3 12.20 -19.01 -31.28
CA VAL A 3 11.24 -17.90 -31.24
C VAL A 3 10.23 -18.08 -30.11
N THR A 4 9.88 -19.34 -29.82
CA THR A 4 8.94 -19.69 -28.75
C THR A 4 9.47 -19.28 -27.37
N GLY A 5 10.76 -19.46 -27.11
CA GLY A 5 11.36 -19.08 -25.82
C GLY A 5 11.33 -17.58 -25.57
N LEU A 6 11.55 -16.76 -26.60
CA LEU A 6 11.46 -15.30 -26.51
C LEU A 6 10.02 -14.84 -26.21
N TYR A 7 9.06 -15.45 -26.91
CA TYR A 7 7.63 -15.14 -26.73
C TYR A 7 7.18 -15.46 -25.29
N ASP A 8 7.58 -16.61 -24.75
CA ASP A 8 7.23 -16.99 -23.38
C ASP A 8 7.85 -16.05 -22.35
N THR A 9 9.07 -15.57 -22.57
CA THR A 9 9.76 -14.62 -21.71
C THR A 9 9.03 -13.27 -21.68
N GLU A 10 8.59 -12.79 -22.85
CA GLU A 10 7.83 -11.54 -22.94
C GLU A 10 6.49 -11.65 -22.23
N GLN A 11 5.76 -12.74 -22.42
CA GLN A 11 4.49 -12.96 -21.73
C GLN A 11 4.65 -13.03 -20.21
N ALA A 12 5.72 -13.68 -19.74
CA ALA A 12 6.02 -13.76 -18.31
C ALA A 12 6.30 -12.37 -17.74
N GLY A 13 7.06 -11.54 -18.47
CA GLY A 13 7.35 -10.16 -18.09
C GLY A 13 6.09 -9.30 -18.02
N GLU A 14 5.19 -9.45 -18.99
CA GLU A 14 3.92 -8.73 -18.99
C GLU A 14 3.02 -9.13 -17.81
N ARG A 15 2.97 -10.42 -17.51
CA ARG A 15 2.20 -10.91 -16.35
C ARG A 15 2.74 -10.36 -15.05
N GLN A 16 4.06 -10.33 -14.88
CA GLN A 16 4.68 -9.76 -13.69
C GLN A 16 4.42 -8.27 -13.58
N GLY A 17 4.47 -7.53 -14.69
CA GLY A 17 4.15 -6.11 -14.70
C GLY A 17 2.72 -5.82 -14.29
N ARG A 18 1.76 -6.63 -14.77
CA ARG A 18 0.36 -6.49 -14.38
C ARG A 18 0.13 -6.80 -12.91
N LEU A 19 0.76 -7.87 -12.41
CA LEU A 19 0.67 -8.26 -11.01
C LEU A 19 1.24 -7.15 -10.10
N LEU A 20 2.37 -6.58 -10.48
CA LEU A 20 3.00 -5.48 -9.78
C LEU A 20 2.05 -4.27 -9.68
N ARG A 21 1.44 -3.89 -10.81
CA ARG A 21 0.51 -2.75 -10.85
C ARG A 21 -0.72 -3.00 -9.98
N ARG A 22 -1.30 -4.20 -10.05
CA ARG A 22 -2.46 -4.56 -9.22
C ARG A 22 -2.13 -4.50 -7.74
N THR A 23 -0.97 -5.02 -7.35
CA THR A 23 -0.55 -5.02 -5.96
C THR A 23 -0.30 -3.61 -5.46
N MET A 24 0.31 -2.75 -6.26
CA MET A 24 0.54 -1.35 -5.89
C MET A 24 -0.79 -0.60 -5.70
N ILE A 25 -1.74 -0.81 -6.60
CA ILE A 25 -3.07 -0.19 -6.49
C ILE A 25 -3.76 -0.68 -5.21
N ARG A 26 -3.69 -1.97 -4.92
CA ARG A 26 -4.27 -2.55 -3.71
C ARG A 26 -3.66 -1.94 -2.45
N TYR A 27 -2.34 -1.74 -2.43
CA TYR A 27 -1.66 -1.08 -1.31
C TYR A 27 -2.13 0.36 -1.11
N ILE A 28 -2.30 1.10 -2.20
CA ILE A 28 -2.79 2.48 -2.13
C ILE A 28 -4.21 2.50 -1.57
N ILE A 29 -5.08 1.62 -2.06
CA ILE A 29 -6.46 1.50 -1.56
C ILE A 29 -6.45 1.12 -0.09
N LEU A 30 -5.60 0.20 0.31
CA LEU A 30 -5.48 -0.24 1.70
C LEU A 30 -5.06 0.92 2.62
N ALA A 31 -4.08 1.72 2.20
CA ALA A 31 -3.66 2.89 2.97
C ALA A 31 -4.81 3.88 3.16
N TYR A 32 -5.56 4.15 2.09
CA TYR A 32 -6.74 5.01 2.16
C TYR A 32 -7.80 4.44 3.12
N CYS A 33 -8.07 3.14 3.03
CA CYS A 33 -9.06 2.50 3.89
C CYS A 33 -8.67 2.61 5.36
N ILE A 34 -7.41 2.36 5.69
CA ILE A 34 -6.94 2.43 7.07
C ILE A 34 -6.98 3.87 7.58
N ALA A 35 -6.50 4.82 6.77
CA ALA A 35 -6.49 6.23 7.14
C ALA A 35 -7.91 6.77 7.32
N LEU A 36 -8.78 6.54 6.35
CA LEU A 36 -10.14 7.06 6.38
C LEU A 36 -11.02 6.39 7.44
N ARG A 37 -10.75 5.13 7.76
CA ARG A 37 -11.40 4.43 8.87
C ARG A 37 -11.23 5.18 10.19
N THR A 38 -10.09 5.85 10.34
CA THR A 38 -9.77 6.59 11.56
C THR A 38 -10.65 7.82 11.73
N ILE A 39 -11.08 8.45 10.62
CA ILE A 39 -11.79 9.72 10.65
C ILE A 39 -13.24 9.63 10.18
N SER A 40 -13.61 8.57 9.47
CA SER A 40 -14.97 8.40 8.95
C SER A 40 -15.75 7.40 9.79
N PHE A 41 -16.79 7.88 10.42
CA PHE A 41 -17.69 7.03 11.21
C PHE A 41 -18.33 5.94 10.33
N ARG A 42 -18.72 6.28 9.11
CA ARG A 42 -19.32 5.32 8.17
C ARG A 42 -18.37 4.21 7.81
N LEU A 43 -17.10 4.55 7.52
CA LEU A 43 -16.09 3.56 7.17
C LEU A 43 -15.71 2.70 8.37
N LYS A 44 -15.62 3.28 9.54
CA LYS A 44 -15.35 2.53 10.76
C LYS A 44 -16.47 1.56 11.08
N LYS A 45 -17.72 1.93 10.79
CA LYS A 45 -18.89 1.08 10.98
C LYS A 45 -18.93 -0.05 9.97
N ARG A 46 -18.53 0.21 8.72
CA ARG A 46 -18.47 -0.78 7.65
C ARG A 46 -17.29 -1.74 7.83
N PHE A 47 -16.16 -1.22 8.28
CA PHE A 47 -14.93 -2.00 8.53
C PHE A 47 -14.48 -1.81 9.98
N PRO A 48 -15.19 -2.41 10.93
CA PRO A 48 -14.89 -2.18 12.37
C PRO A 48 -13.54 -2.76 12.80
N SER A 49 -12.99 -3.71 12.05
CA SER A 49 -11.68 -4.29 12.33
C SER A 49 -10.91 -4.50 11.05
N LEU A 50 -9.60 -4.75 11.15
CA LEU A 50 -8.75 -5.01 10.00
C LEU A 50 -9.11 -6.33 9.29
N GLU A 51 -9.67 -7.29 10.03
CA GLU A 51 -10.15 -8.56 9.45
C GLU A 51 -11.19 -8.33 8.36
N HIS A 52 -12.02 -7.31 8.49
CA HIS A 52 -12.99 -6.95 7.46
C HIS A 52 -12.33 -6.54 6.16
N LEU A 53 -11.15 -5.89 6.24
CA LEU A 53 -10.38 -5.53 5.04
C LEU A 53 -9.81 -6.78 4.35
N VAL A 54 -9.45 -7.79 5.11
CA VAL A 54 -9.03 -9.08 4.55
C VAL A 54 -10.21 -9.75 3.84
N TYR A 55 -11.36 -9.74 4.47
CA TYR A 55 -12.57 -10.37 3.93
C TYR A 55 -12.98 -9.78 2.57
N VAL A 56 -12.88 -8.48 2.41
CA VAL A 56 -13.22 -7.81 1.15
C VAL A 56 -12.09 -7.83 0.11
N GLY A 57 -10.92 -8.38 0.46
CA GLY A 57 -9.83 -8.57 -0.50
C GLY A 57 -8.88 -7.38 -0.64
N VAL A 58 -8.98 -6.37 0.23
CA VAL A 58 -8.09 -5.20 0.21
C VAL A 58 -6.76 -5.50 0.92
N MET A 59 -6.79 -6.42 1.88
CA MET A 59 -5.63 -6.81 2.68
C MET A 59 -5.48 -8.33 2.61
N THR A 60 -4.23 -8.82 2.65
CA THR A 60 -3.96 -10.25 2.74
C THR A 60 -3.74 -10.65 4.19
N GLU A 61 -3.83 -11.97 4.47
CA GLU A 61 -3.58 -12.51 5.81
C GLU A 61 -2.16 -12.22 6.32
N PRO A 62 -1.09 -12.40 5.51
CA PRO A 62 0.26 -12.04 5.96
C PRO A 62 0.41 -10.56 6.29
N GLU A 63 -0.27 -9.69 5.54
CA GLU A 63 -0.25 -8.25 5.79
C GLU A 63 -0.93 -7.92 7.12
N LEU A 64 -2.06 -8.56 7.40
CA LEU A 64 -2.75 -8.42 8.69
C LEU A 64 -1.85 -8.87 9.84
N ALA A 65 -1.17 -10.00 9.70
CA ALA A 65 -0.25 -10.49 10.70
C ALA A 65 0.90 -9.50 10.95
N MET A 66 1.40 -8.87 9.90
CA MET A 66 2.45 -7.85 10.00
C MET A 66 1.95 -6.61 10.75
N PHE A 67 0.74 -6.14 10.44
CA PHE A 67 0.13 -5.02 11.17
C PHE A 67 -0.01 -5.32 12.65
N ARG A 68 -0.48 -6.51 13.00
CA ARG A 68 -0.65 -6.92 14.40
C ARG A 68 0.67 -6.98 15.14
N ARG A 69 1.73 -7.48 14.52
CA ARG A 69 3.07 -7.52 15.11
C ARG A 69 3.62 -6.13 15.37
N MET A 70 3.37 -5.20 14.44
CA MET A 70 3.85 -3.82 14.59
C MET A 70 3.05 -3.06 15.65
N ASP A 71 1.75 -3.31 15.75
CA ASP A 71 0.91 -2.69 16.78
C ASP A 71 1.37 -3.09 18.20
N GLN A 72 1.89 -4.30 18.37
CA GLN A 72 2.44 -4.74 19.64
C GLN A 72 3.72 -4.00 20.03
N LYS A 73 4.47 -3.50 19.05
CA LYS A 73 5.76 -2.86 19.26
C LYS A 73 5.67 -1.36 19.47
N THR A 74 4.70 -0.70 18.85
CA THR A 74 4.54 0.75 18.95
C THR A 74 3.08 1.11 19.08
N LEU A 75 2.81 2.25 19.69
CA LEU A 75 1.45 2.78 19.85
C LEU A 75 1.03 3.71 18.71
N SER A 76 1.89 3.92 17.70
CA SER A 76 1.57 4.82 16.60
C SER A 76 0.69 4.14 15.56
N ASN A 77 -0.18 4.93 14.90
CA ASN A 77 -1.01 4.47 13.81
C ASN A 77 -0.17 4.18 12.57
N LYS A 78 -0.32 2.99 12.01
CA LYS A 78 0.48 2.51 10.88
C LYS A 78 -0.23 2.62 9.53
N TRP A 79 -1.14 3.57 9.37
CA TRP A 79 -1.92 3.74 8.14
C TRP A 79 -1.04 3.87 6.89
N PHE A 80 0.16 4.43 7.03
CA PHE A 80 1.09 4.68 5.92
C PHE A 80 1.86 3.43 5.49
N LEU A 81 1.81 2.35 6.24
CA LEU A 81 2.62 1.16 5.99
C LEU A 81 2.41 0.55 4.60
N PRO A 82 1.18 0.43 4.06
CA PRO A 82 1.00 -0.03 2.69
C PRO A 82 1.68 0.85 1.64
N LEU A 83 1.81 2.15 1.90
CA LEU A 83 2.53 3.05 0.99
C LEU A 83 4.04 2.76 0.99
N VAL A 84 4.59 2.36 2.14
CA VAL A 84 5.98 1.90 2.22
C VAL A 84 6.16 0.62 1.40
N TRP A 85 5.21 -0.31 1.49
CA TRP A 85 5.24 -1.54 0.70
C TRP A 85 5.16 -1.24 -0.80
N ALA A 86 4.31 -0.28 -1.19
CA ALA A 86 4.21 0.15 -2.59
C ALA A 86 5.54 0.72 -3.09
N SER A 87 6.22 1.53 -2.30
CA SER A 87 7.54 2.09 -2.63
C SER A 87 8.58 0.98 -2.81
N LYS A 88 8.56 -0.02 -1.96
CA LYS A 88 9.46 -1.17 -2.09
C LYS A 88 9.18 -1.95 -3.36
N MET A 89 7.92 -2.08 -3.77
CA MET A 89 7.57 -2.73 -5.03
C MET A 89 8.06 -1.95 -6.24
N VAL A 90 8.03 -0.63 -6.20
CA VAL A 90 8.60 0.21 -7.26
C VAL A 90 10.10 -0.06 -7.39
N GLY A 91 10.82 -0.08 -6.28
CA GLY A 91 12.24 -0.38 -6.26
C GLY A 91 12.56 -1.77 -6.81
N SER A 92 11.79 -2.76 -6.39
CA SER A 92 11.94 -4.13 -6.88
C SER A 92 11.67 -4.24 -8.39
N GLY A 93 10.62 -3.56 -8.87
CA GLY A 93 10.28 -3.53 -10.29
C GLY A 93 11.36 -2.86 -11.12
N LEU A 94 11.97 -1.80 -10.59
CA LEU A 94 13.10 -1.12 -11.24
C LEU A 94 14.31 -2.03 -11.34
N ASP A 95 14.67 -2.71 -10.24
CA ASP A 95 15.82 -3.61 -10.18
C ASP A 95 15.64 -4.81 -11.12
N GLN A 96 14.42 -5.31 -11.25
CA GLN A 96 14.11 -6.46 -12.11
C GLN A 96 13.84 -6.08 -13.56
N GLY A 97 13.84 -4.79 -13.89
CA GLY A 97 13.62 -4.32 -15.25
C GLY A 97 12.17 -4.24 -15.69
N TYR A 98 11.20 -4.41 -14.79
CA TYR A 98 9.77 -4.29 -15.11
C TYR A 98 9.28 -2.83 -15.14
N ILE A 99 10.03 -1.93 -14.53
CA ILE A 99 9.72 -0.50 -14.47
C ILE A 99 10.92 0.29 -14.96
N HIS A 100 10.72 1.20 -15.89
CA HIS A 100 11.77 2.09 -16.37
C HIS A 100 12.07 3.19 -15.33
N PRO A 101 13.34 3.67 -15.26
CA PRO A 101 13.72 4.68 -14.26
C PRO A 101 12.84 5.93 -14.21
N PRO A 102 12.45 6.56 -15.34
CA PRO A 102 11.55 7.72 -15.26
C PRO A 102 10.20 7.38 -14.66
N THR A 103 9.65 6.21 -14.99
CA THR A 103 8.37 5.74 -14.45
C THR A 103 8.49 5.47 -12.95
N ALA A 104 9.60 4.85 -12.52
CA ALA A 104 9.84 4.57 -11.11
C ALA A 104 9.91 5.87 -10.30
N SER A 105 10.60 6.88 -10.83
CA SER A 105 10.70 8.20 -10.20
C SER A 105 9.32 8.86 -10.05
N GLY A 106 8.50 8.81 -11.11
CA GLY A 106 7.14 9.35 -11.10
C GLY A 106 6.23 8.65 -10.11
N LEU A 107 6.30 7.31 -10.04
CA LEU A 107 5.51 6.51 -9.10
C LEU A 107 5.91 6.80 -7.66
N THR A 108 7.20 6.90 -7.38
CA THR A 108 7.71 7.22 -6.04
C THR A 108 7.21 8.59 -5.60
N GLN A 109 7.26 9.58 -6.49
CA GLN A 109 6.78 10.92 -6.19
C GLN A 109 5.28 10.92 -5.92
N GLU A 110 4.50 10.17 -6.70
CA GLU A 110 3.05 10.08 -6.53
C GLU A 110 2.70 9.42 -5.19
N ILE A 111 3.42 8.38 -4.79
CA ILE A 111 3.22 7.73 -3.48
C ILE A 111 3.50 8.73 -2.36
N LEU A 112 4.55 9.53 -2.46
CA LEU A 112 4.86 10.58 -1.49
C LEU A 112 3.76 11.63 -1.43
N ASN A 113 3.21 12.02 -2.59
CA ASN A 113 2.11 12.99 -2.65
C ASN A 113 0.86 12.47 -1.94
N ILE A 114 0.53 11.20 -2.15
CA ILE A 114 -0.61 10.54 -1.48
C ILE A 114 -0.39 10.56 0.03
N ARG A 115 0.81 10.20 0.47
CA ARG A 115 1.16 10.19 1.89
C ARG A 115 0.99 11.57 2.52
N GLU A 116 1.47 12.61 1.85
CA GLU A 116 1.35 13.98 2.32
C GLU A 116 -0.09 14.44 2.42
N ARG A 117 -0.91 14.12 1.41
CA ARG A 117 -2.33 14.49 1.41
C ARG A 117 -3.08 13.83 2.56
N LEU A 118 -2.87 12.54 2.77
CA LEU A 118 -3.50 11.82 3.88
C LEU A 118 -3.00 12.30 5.23
N GLN A 119 -1.70 12.56 5.35
CA GLN A 119 -1.11 13.10 6.58
C GLN A 119 -1.71 14.46 6.92
N THR A 120 -1.85 15.32 5.92
CA THR A 120 -2.45 16.65 6.09
C THR A 120 -3.91 16.54 6.54
N LEU A 121 -4.66 15.64 5.91
CA LEU A 121 -6.06 15.42 6.26
C LEU A 121 -6.20 14.93 7.70
N LEU A 122 -5.41 13.93 8.08
CA LEU A 122 -5.44 13.39 9.44
C LEU A 122 -5.00 14.40 10.48
N SER A 123 -4.01 15.25 10.16
CA SER A 123 -3.52 16.28 11.06
C SER A 123 -4.54 17.38 11.32
N LYS A 124 -5.43 17.66 10.37
CA LYS A 124 -6.52 18.64 10.55
C LYS A 124 -7.59 18.15 11.53
N ILE A 125 -7.79 16.85 11.60
CA ILE A 125 -8.82 16.23 12.44
C ILE A 125 -8.24 15.83 13.79
N PHE A 126 -7.02 15.28 13.79
CA PHE A 126 -6.31 14.84 14.99
C PHE A 126 -4.98 15.58 15.08
N PRO A 127 -4.71 16.31 16.19
CA PRO A 127 -3.37 16.84 16.44
C PRO A 127 -2.33 15.73 16.47
N SER A 128 -1.08 16.06 16.15
CA SER A 128 -0.01 15.07 16.05
C SER A 128 0.14 14.19 17.28
N SER A 129 -0.09 14.76 18.48
CA SER A 129 -0.05 14.02 19.72
C SER A 129 -1.16 12.96 19.80
N GLU A 130 -2.36 13.28 19.29
CA GLU A 130 -3.48 12.34 19.29
C GLU A 130 -3.30 11.25 18.22
N LEU A 131 -2.71 11.58 17.08
CA LEU A 131 -2.39 10.58 16.05
C LEU A 131 -1.45 9.50 16.56
N THR A 132 -0.53 9.90 17.44
CA THR A 132 0.42 8.97 18.06
C THR A 132 -0.23 8.11 19.14
N MET A 133 -1.22 8.64 19.83
CA MET A 133 -1.88 7.98 20.96
C MET A 133 -3.11 7.17 20.56
N LYS A 134 -3.81 7.53 19.49
CA LYS A 134 -5.00 6.83 19.01
C LYS A 134 -4.64 5.74 18.02
N ILE A 135 -4.58 4.55 18.48
CA ILE A 135 -4.19 3.43 17.64
C ILE A 135 -5.37 2.49 17.42
#